data_fc30f540ce6127626271b065828bbac1
#
_entry.id   fc30f540ce6127626271b065828bbac1
#
_cell.length_a   1.000
_cell.length_b   1.000
_cell.length_c   1.000
_cell.angle_alpha   90.00
_cell.angle_beta   90.00
_cell.angle_gamma   90.00
#
_symmetry.space_group_name_H-M   'P 1'
#
loop_
_entity.id
_entity.type
_entity.pdbx_description
1 polymer ?
#
loop_
_entity_poly.entity_id
_entity_poly.type
_entity_poly.pdbx_seq_one_letter_code
_entity_poly.pdbx_strand_id
1 'polypeptide(L)'
;MKKIHVYPHTHWDYEWYFTSNESIIQLVYHMDEVINALEDGDLETYLLDGQLSILDEYIKFAPSNFERVKKLVEEGKLIIGPWYTQTDELIIDGESIARNLFYGIKSASKYGDYLKVGYLPDSFGQSKD
;
A
#
# COMPACT_ATOMS: atom_id res chain seq x y z
N MET A 1 28.19 14.78 9.83
CA MET A 1 27.93 13.83 8.75
C MET A 1 26.43 13.88 8.45
N LYS A 2 26.02 14.07 7.20
CA LYS A 2 24.58 14.04 6.85
C LYS A 2 24.14 12.58 6.67
N LYS A 3 23.01 12.20 7.24
CA LYS A 3 22.41 10.87 7.07
C LYS A 3 21.27 10.97 6.05
N ILE A 4 21.26 10.09 5.07
CA ILE A 4 20.23 9.99 4.05
C ILE A 4 19.48 8.68 4.31
N HIS A 5 18.16 8.73 4.36
CA HIS A 5 17.28 7.55 4.43
C HIS A 5 16.60 7.40 3.07
N VAL A 6 16.62 6.19 2.52
CA VAL A 6 15.98 5.84 1.25
C VAL A 6 14.89 4.83 1.54
N TYR A 7 13.68 5.12 1.08
CA TYR A 7 12.51 4.26 1.23
C TYR A 7 11.96 3.94 -0.16
N PRO A 8 12.15 2.71 -0.67
CA PRO A 8 11.46 2.27 -1.88
C PRO A 8 9.96 2.15 -1.58
N HIS A 9 9.15 2.68 -2.49
CA HIS A 9 7.71 2.71 -2.30
C HIS A 9 6.97 2.68 -3.64
N THR A 10 5.65 2.44 -3.59
CA THR A 10 4.74 2.53 -4.73
C THR A 10 3.59 3.47 -4.41
N HIS A 11 3.39 4.47 -5.26
CA HIS A 11 2.14 5.19 -5.43
C HIS A 11 1.43 4.62 -6.66
N TRP A 12 0.24 4.05 -6.49
CA TRP A 12 -0.45 3.30 -7.54
C TRP A 12 -1.76 3.98 -7.94
N ASP A 13 -1.79 4.49 -9.18
CA ASP A 13 -3.00 5.00 -9.81
C ASP A 13 -3.62 3.91 -10.68
N TYR A 14 -4.83 3.47 -10.36
CA TYR A 14 -5.49 2.39 -11.10
C TYR A 14 -5.85 2.79 -12.52
N GLU A 15 -6.54 3.90 -12.69
CA GLU A 15 -7.15 4.31 -13.95
C GLU A 15 -6.55 5.64 -14.42
N TRP A 16 -5.22 5.65 -14.60
CA TRP A 16 -4.53 6.84 -15.08
C TRP A 16 -4.29 6.77 -16.59
N TYR A 17 -3.42 5.88 -17.05
CA TYR A 17 -3.14 5.65 -18.46
C TYR A 17 -3.77 4.37 -19.01
N PHE A 18 -4.20 3.48 -18.13
CA PHE A 18 -4.65 2.15 -18.46
C PHE A 18 -6.07 1.92 -17.97
N THR A 19 -6.76 0.96 -18.57
CA THR A 19 -8.01 0.43 -18.02
C THR A 19 -7.75 -0.31 -16.71
N SER A 20 -8.76 -0.49 -15.86
CA SER A 20 -8.64 -1.26 -14.62
C SER A 20 -8.03 -2.65 -14.85
N ASN A 21 -8.42 -3.35 -15.93
CA ASN A 21 -7.91 -4.68 -16.23
C ASN A 21 -6.41 -4.67 -16.59
N GLU A 22 -5.98 -3.71 -17.39
CA GLU A 22 -4.56 -3.54 -17.74
C GLU A 22 -3.74 -3.17 -16.51
N SER A 23 -4.25 -2.27 -15.68
CA SER A 23 -3.62 -1.86 -14.43
C SER A 23 -3.46 -3.02 -13.46
N ILE A 24 -4.47 -3.89 -13.33
CA ILE A 24 -4.39 -5.10 -12.48
C ILE A 24 -3.30 -6.06 -12.97
N ILE A 25 -3.19 -6.27 -14.28
CA ILE A 25 -2.11 -7.12 -14.83
C ILE A 25 -0.75 -6.58 -14.44
N GLN A 26 -0.53 -5.27 -14.60
CA GLN A 26 0.73 -4.63 -14.20
C GLN A 26 0.96 -4.69 -12.69
N LEU A 27 -0.11 -4.53 -11.88
CA LEU A 27 -0.03 -4.64 -10.42
C LEU A 27 0.44 -6.03 -9.99
N VAL A 28 -0.08 -7.10 -10.61
CA VAL A 28 0.34 -8.48 -10.28
C VAL A 28 1.83 -8.67 -10.56
N TYR A 29 2.31 -8.25 -11.74
CA TYR A 29 3.74 -8.33 -12.07
C TYR A 29 4.60 -7.51 -11.09
N HIS A 30 4.21 -6.26 -10.82
CA HIS A 30 4.94 -5.41 -9.90
C HIS A 30 5.01 -5.99 -8.50
N MET A 31 3.90 -6.50 -7.98
CA MET A 31 3.86 -7.10 -6.63
C MET A 31 4.68 -8.40 -6.56
N ASP A 32 4.66 -9.21 -7.60
CA ASP A 32 5.51 -10.41 -7.67
C ASP A 32 7.00 -10.04 -7.63
N GLU A 33 7.42 -9.00 -8.36
CA GLU A 33 8.80 -8.49 -8.33
C GLU A 33 9.19 -7.96 -6.93
N VAL A 34 8.31 -7.17 -6.30
CA VAL A 34 8.54 -6.64 -4.95
C VAL A 34 8.67 -7.75 -3.92
N ILE A 35 7.77 -8.74 -3.95
CA ILE A 35 7.79 -9.87 -3.02
C ILE A 35 9.07 -10.69 -3.20
N ASN A 36 9.45 -11.00 -4.43
CA ASN A 36 10.67 -11.74 -4.72
C ASN A 36 11.91 -10.96 -4.23
N ALA A 37 12.01 -9.66 -4.53
CA ALA A 37 13.15 -8.83 -4.11
C ALA A 37 13.27 -8.72 -2.57
N LEU A 38 12.14 -8.70 -1.85
CA LEU A 38 12.14 -8.71 -0.37
C LEU A 38 12.54 -10.08 0.19
N GLU A 39 12.15 -11.18 -0.44
CA GLU A 39 12.53 -12.55 -0.02
C GLU A 39 13.99 -12.85 -0.32
N ASP A 40 14.49 -12.42 -1.47
CA ASP A 40 15.88 -12.60 -1.91
C ASP A 40 16.86 -11.69 -1.17
N GLY A 41 16.35 -10.63 -0.53
CA GLY A 41 17.14 -9.64 0.22
C GLY A 41 17.73 -8.53 -0.65
N ASP A 42 17.29 -8.39 -1.89
CA ASP A 42 17.64 -7.28 -2.78
C ASP A 42 17.03 -5.97 -2.30
N LEU A 43 15.90 -6.05 -1.61
CA LEU A 43 15.27 -4.96 -0.87
C LEU A 43 15.21 -5.30 0.63
N GLU A 44 15.57 -4.33 1.48
CA GLU A 44 15.44 -4.46 2.93
C GLU A 44 13.99 -4.25 3.38
N THR A 45 13.35 -3.22 2.83
CA THR A 45 11.94 -2.87 3.12
C THR A 45 11.27 -2.27 1.90
N TYR A 46 9.96 -2.34 1.85
CA TYR A 46 9.14 -1.71 0.81
C TYR A 46 7.84 -1.14 1.38
N LEU A 47 7.46 0.08 0.98
CA LEU A 47 6.26 0.76 1.45
C LEU A 47 5.19 0.80 0.35
N LEU A 48 3.99 0.33 0.65
CA LEU A 48 2.83 0.39 -0.26
C LEU A 48 2.02 1.69 -0.13
N ASP A 49 2.64 2.79 0.29
CA ASP A 49 1.99 4.11 0.47
C ASP A 49 0.65 4.07 1.23
N GLY A 50 0.44 3.04 2.04
CA GLY A 50 -0.79 2.84 2.79
C GLY A 50 -1.99 2.34 1.98
N GLN A 51 -1.83 2.02 0.70
CA GLN A 51 -2.93 1.63 -0.20
C GLN A 51 -3.31 0.14 -0.05
N LEU A 52 -4.05 -0.22 1.00
CA LEU A 52 -4.47 -1.62 1.22
C LEU A 52 -5.33 -2.18 0.08
N SER A 53 -6.02 -1.33 -0.68
CA SER A 53 -6.84 -1.75 -1.83
C SER A 53 -6.01 -2.48 -2.89
N ILE A 54 -4.78 -2.03 -3.15
CA ILE A 54 -3.91 -2.71 -4.13
C ILE A 54 -3.47 -4.09 -3.66
N LEU A 55 -3.26 -4.26 -2.36
CA LEU A 55 -2.90 -5.55 -1.77
C LEU A 55 -4.08 -6.52 -1.78
N ASP A 56 -5.29 -6.05 -1.45
CA ASP A 56 -6.52 -6.85 -1.54
C ASP A 56 -6.78 -7.29 -2.99
N GLU A 57 -6.57 -6.40 -3.98
CA GLU A 57 -6.72 -6.76 -5.40
C GLU A 57 -5.61 -7.73 -5.84
N TYR A 58 -4.36 -7.51 -5.47
CA TYR A 58 -3.28 -8.44 -5.78
C TYR A 58 -3.59 -9.87 -5.28
N ILE A 59 -3.98 -10.02 -4.02
CA ILE A 59 -4.29 -11.33 -3.42
C ILE A 59 -5.52 -11.99 -4.07
N LYS A 60 -6.47 -11.21 -4.58
CA LYS A 60 -7.62 -11.73 -5.32
C LYS A 60 -7.19 -12.44 -6.62
N PHE A 61 -6.15 -11.95 -7.30
CA PHE A 61 -5.61 -12.53 -8.53
C PHE A 61 -4.46 -13.51 -8.29
N ALA A 62 -3.74 -13.37 -7.20
CA ALA A 62 -2.63 -14.24 -6.79
C ALA A 62 -2.80 -14.80 -5.37
N PRO A 63 -3.89 -15.58 -5.11
CA PRO A 63 -4.22 -16.04 -3.75
C PRO A 63 -3.16 -16.96 -3.13
N SER A 64 -2.36 -17.63 -3.94
CA SER A 64 -1.23 -18.46 -3.49
C SER A 64 -0.14 -17.66 -2.78
N ASN A 65 -0.05 -16.34 -3.00
CA ASN A 65 0.94 -15.47 -2.41
C ASN A 65 0.51 -14.88 -1.05
N PHE A 66 -0.69 -15.20 -0.56
CA PHE A 66 -1.19 -14.66 0.70
C PHE A 66 -0.23 -14.88 1.88
N GLU A 67 0.24 -16.12 2.07
CA GLU A 67 1.13 -16.45 3.19
C GLU A 67 2.52 -15.80 3.04
N ARG A 68 3.02 -15.63 1.82
CA ARG A 68 4.27 -14.89 1.55
C ARG A 68 4.13 -13.43 1.94
N VAL A 69 3.07 -12.77 1.48
CA VAL A 69 2.74 -11.37 1.83
C VAL A 69 2.61 -11.21 3.33
N LYS A 70 1.83 -12.07 3.98
CA LYS A 70 1.62 -12.04 5.43
C LYS A 70 2.94 -12.14 6.19
N LYS A 71 3.80 -13.08 5.83
CA LYS A 71 5.13 -13.25 6.42
C LYS A 71 5.98 -11.99 6.27
N LEU A 72 6.02 -11.38 5.08
CA LEU A 72 6.79 -10.17 4.84
C LEU A 72 6.27 -8.97 5.66
N VAL A 73 4.96 -8.88 5.87
CA VAL A 73 4.35 -7.85 6.74
C VAL A 73 4.72 -8.11 8.21
N GLU A 74 4.60 -9.36 8.69
CA GLU A 74 4.97 -9.74 10.06
C GLU A 74 6.47 -9.53 10.35
N GLU A 75 7.33 -9.72 9.35
CA GLU A 75 8.77 -9.45 9.42
C GLU A 75 9.11 -7.94 9.32
N GLY A 76 8.12 -7.08 9.05
CA GLY A 76 8.32 -5.64 8.85
C GLY A 76 9.05 -5.26 7.56
N LYS A 77 9.16 -6.20 6.61
CA LYS A 77 9.76 -5.95 5.29
C LYS A 77 8.80 -5.28 4.33
N LEU A 78 7.54 -5.73 4.28
CA LEU A 78 6.48 -5.09 3.52
C LEU A 78 5.65 -4.22 4.47
N ILE A 79 5.71 -2.90 4.28
CA ILE A 79 5.03 -1.91 5.12
C ILE A 79 3.71 -1.52 4.47
N ILE A 80 2.60 -1.70 5.18
CA ILE A 80 1.24 -1.52 4.69
C ILE A 80 0.42 -0.56 5.57
N GLY A 81 -0.67 -0.01 5.04
CA GLY A 81 -1.63 0.82 5.77
C GLY A 81 -1.09 2.19 6.22
N PRO A 82 -1.89 3.00 6.93
CA PRO A 82 -3.22 2.68 7.46
C PRO A 82 -4.39 2.87 6.47
N TRP A 83 -4.16 3.53 5.32
CA TRP A 83 -5.21 3.88 4.37
C TRP A 83 -5.71 2.66 3.59
N TYR A 84 -6.98 2.66 3.24
CA TYR A 84 -7.50 1.72 2.24
C TYR A 84 -7.15 2.18 0.83
N THR A 85 -7.40 3.46 0.54
CA THR A 85 -6.95 4.18 -0.66
C THR A 85 -6.34 5.52 -0.27
N GLN A 86 -5.52 6.10 -1.12
CA GLN A 86 -5.10 7.50 -1.00
C GLN A 86 -6.32 8.40 -1.23
N THR A 87 -6.36 9.54 -0.56
CA THR A 87 -7.50 10.47 -0.57
C THR A 87 -7.08 11.84 -1.08
N ASP A 88 -8.00 12.50 -1.80
CA ASP A 88 -7.95 13.94 -2.05
C ASP A 88 -8.92 14.61 -1.08
N GLU A 89 -8.40 15.24 -0.03
CA GLU A 89 -9.19 15.86 1.04
C GLU A 89 -9.93 17.12 0.59
N LEU A 90 -9.64 17.66 -0.61
CA LEU A 90 -10.43 18.73 -1.20
C LEU A 90 -11.83 18.28 -1.65
N ILE A 91 -12.00 16.99 -1.92
CA ILE A 91 -13.21 16.44 -2.56
C ILE A 91 -14.08 15.69 -1.58
N ILE A 92 -13.47 14.95 -0.65
CA ILE A 92 -14.18 14.07 0.28
C ILE A 92 -14.52 14.76 1.60
N ASP A 93 -15.46 14.21 2.34
CA ASP A 93 -15.82 14.66 3.68
C ASP A 93 -15.06 13.88 4.79
N GLY A 94 -15.17 14.38 6.02
CA GLY A 94 -14.51 13.76 7.17
C GLY A 94 -14.98 12.32 7.48
N GLU A 95 -16.25 12.00 7.18
CA GLU A 95 -16.77 10.62 7.34
C GLU A 95 -16.12 9.68 6.35
N SER A 96 -15.89 10.11 5.11
CA SER A 96 -15.18 9.33 4.09
C SER A 96 -13.73 9.04 4.52
N ILE A 97 -13.03 10.03 5.10
CA ILE A 97 -11.67 9.85 5.65
C ILE A 97 -11.69 8.82 6.79
N ALA A 98 -12.62 8.96 7.73
CA ALA A 98 -12.75 8.02 8.86
C ALA A 98 -13.04 6.60 8.38
N ARG A 99 -13.91 6.44 7.38
CA ARG A 99 -14.25 5.14 6.78
C ARG A 99 -13.07 4.54 6.03
N ASN A 100 -12.33 5.34 5.28
CA ASN A 100 -11.14 4.91 4.57
C ASN A 100 -10.10 4.32 5.55
N LEU A 101 -9.80 5.02 6.64
CA LEU A 101 -8.93 4.52 7.70
C LEU A 101 -9.48 3.23 8.34
N PHE A 102 -10.77 3.20 8.64
CA PHE A 102 -11.40 2.00 9.21
C PHE A 102 -11.24 0.78 8.29
N TYR A 103 -11.51 0.93 7.00
CA TYR A 103 -11.36 -0.16 6.02
C TYR A 103 -9.90 -0.54 5.82
N GLY A 104 -8.98 0.42 5.78
CA GLY A 104 -7.55 0.17 5.69
C GLY A 104 -7.02 -0.64 6.86
N ILE A 105 -7.29 -0.22 8.09
CA ILE A 105 -6.90 -0.92 9.32
C ILE A 105 -7.52 -2.32 9.37
N LYS A 106 -8.82 -2.45 9.02
CA LYS A 106 -9.51 -3.73 8.96
C LYS A 106 -8.90 -4.66 7.91
N SER A 107 -8.53 -4.16 6.74
CA SER A 107 -7.87 -4.98 5.72
C SER A 107 -6.46 -5.37 6.16
N ALA A 108 -5.67 -4.45 6.72
CA ALA A 108 -4.33 -4.74 7.21
C ALA A 108 -4.30 -5.86 8.24
N SER A 109 -5.30 -5.96 9.11
CA SER A 109 -5.38 -7.00 10.15
C SER A 109 -5.39 -8.44 9.62
N LYS A 110 -5.64 -8.65 8.34
CA LYS A 110 -5.54 -9.98 7.68
C LYS A 110 -4.08 -10.41 7.52
N TYR A 111 -3.17 -9.43 7.40
CA TYR A 111 -1.76 -9.63 7.09
C TYR A 111 -0.84 -9.45 8.30
N GLY A 112 -1.22 -8.60 9.25
CA GLY A 112 -0.41 -8.30 10.44
C GLY A 112 -0.64 -6.90 10.97
N ASP A 113 0.44 -6.24 11.42
CA ASP A 113 0.39 -4.84 11.87
C ASP A 113 0.48 -3.88 10.66
N TYR A 114 0.15 -2.62 10.88
CA TYR A 114 0.15 -1.58 9.86
C TYR A 114 0.97 -0.37 10.31
N LEU A 115 1.42 0.44 9.36
CA LEU A 115 2.12 1.69 9.62
C LEU A 115 1.19 2.67 10.34
N LYS A 116 1.59 3.13 11.53
CA LYS A 116 0.83 4.11 12.34
C LYS A 116 1.23 5.54 12.03
N VAL A 117 1.42 5.82 10.72
CA VAL A 117 1.77 7.12 10.18
C VAL A 117 0.92 7.37 8.95
N GLY A 118 0.26 8.52 8.87
CA GLY A 118 -0.48 8.94 7.69
C GLY A 118 0.48 9.47 6.62
N TYR A 119 0.98 8.60 5.76
CA TYR A 119 1.78 8.98 4.61
C TYR A 119 0.86 9.27 3.42
N LEU A 120 0.98 10.47 2.85
CA LEU A 120 0.10 11.00 1.79
C LEU A 120 0.95 11.64 0.69
N PRO A 121 1.52 10.83 -0.24
CA PRO A 121 2.51 11.32 -1.20
C PRO A 121 1.96 12.22 -2.29
N ASP A 122 0.72 12.07 -2.70
CA ASP A 122 0.09 12.83 -3.80
C ASP A 122 -1.33 13.31 -3.44
N SER A 123 -1.59 13.47 -2.17
CA SER A 123 -2.88 13.97 -1.65
C SER A 123 -2.88 15.48 -1.53
N PHE A 124 -4.05 16.08 -1.71
CA PHE A 124 -4.28 17.53 -1.65
C PHE A 124 -5.35 17.84 -0.59
N GLY A 125 -5.34 19.09 -0.08
CA GLY A 125 -6.41 19.59 0.77
C GLY A 125 -6.22 19.35 2.26
N GLN A 126 -5.04 18.94 2.70
CA GLN A 126 -4.74 18.81 4.12
C GLN A 126 -4.95 20.16 4.81
N SER A 127 -5.73 20.16 5.88
CA SER A 127 -5.91 21.31 6.75
C SER A 127 -5.09 21.15 8.04
N LYS A 128 -5.05 22.23 8.83
CA LYS A 128 -4.41 22.18 10.14
C LYS A 128 -5.26 21.41 11.15
N ASP A 129 -6.56 21.32 10.90
CA ASP A 129 -7.55 20.70 11.76
C ASP A 129 -7.75 19.23 11.34
#